data_7d8d6ac20161789690df9064db97d214
#
_entry.id   7d8d6ac20161789690df9064db97d214
#
_cell.length_a   1.000
_cell.length_b   1.000
_cell.length_c   1.000
_cell.angle_alpha   90.00
_cell.angle_beta   90.00
_cell.angle_gamma   90.00
#
_symmetry.space_group_name_H-M   'P 1'
#
loop_
_entity.id
_entity.type
_entity.pdbx_description
1 polymer ?
#
loop_
_entity_poly.entity_id
_entity_poly.type
_entity_poly.pdbx_seq_one_letter_code
_entity_poly.pdbx_strand_id
1 'polypeptide(L)'
;MEVEQRPREKALRYGLESLSDLELVALILQSGNKNRSVFEIASDVLKESEGLSKLMTMHVNTLMQIQGIREVKALQLLASVELSKRVIKSKVYHAPILKPEDVIEWLKFEYGTMSQECFIALYLDTKSKLISHRVLFKGTLNESVVHPREVFKEAFLQNANSVLIAHNHPSGDCTPSKADFEVTYKMVHVALTMGVCLVDHIIVCKNQYYSFKEHKYLD
;
A
#
# COMPACT_ATOMS: atom_id res chain seq x y z
N MET A 1 8.50 -29.53 22.11
CA MET A 1 9.03 -29.02 20.83
C MET A 1 10.55 -29.19 20.92
N GLU A 2 11.16 -29.96 20.03
CA GLU A 2 12.60 -30.09 19.97
C GLU A 2 13.24 -28.72 19.75
N VAL A 3 14.45 -28.50 20.30
CA VAL A 3 15.10 -27.20 20.27
C VAL A 3 15.26 -26.66 18.83
N GLU A 4 15.56 -27.58 17.90
CA GLU A 4 15.73 -27.24 16.45
C GLU A 4 14.45 -26.81 15.76
N GLN A 5 13.26 -27.04 16.31
CA GLN A 5 11.96 -26.63 15.75
C GLN A 5 11.42 -25.31 16.30
N ARG A 6 12.17 -24.62 17.14
CA ARG A 6 11.76 -23.30 17.61
C ARG A 6 11.97 -22.27 16.50
N PRO A 7 11.05 -21.31 16.32
CA PRO A 7 11.14 -20.34 15.20
C PRO A 7 12.47 -19.61 15.11
N ARG A 8 13.07 -19.26 16.24
CA ARG A 8 14.35 -18.57 16.30
C ARG A 8 15.50 -19.44 15.77
N GLU A 9 15.61 -20.66 16.23
CA GLU A 9 16.64 -21.62 15.82
C GLU A 9 16.45 -22.03 14.36
N LYS A 10 15.20 -22.22 13.92
CA LYS A 10 14.86 -22.50 12.54
C LYS A 10 15.24 -21.32 11.62
N ALA A 11 14.92 -20.07 12.02
CA ALA A 11 15.31 -18.87 11.26
C ALA A 11 16.82 -18.71 11.15
N LEU A 12 17.58 -18.98 12.23
CA LEU A 12 19.04 -18.89 12.23
C LEU A 12 19.70 -19.92 11.31
N ARG A 13 19.08 -21.10 11.16
CA ARG A 13 19.62 -22.19 10.34
C ARG A 13 19.19 -22.12 8.88
N TYR A 14 17.96 -21.74 8.61
CA TYR A 14 17.33 -21.86 7.29
C TYR A 14 16.82 -20.55 6.70
N GLY A 15 17.00 -19.42 7.40
CA GLY A 15 16.49 -18.11 6.98
C GLY A 15 15.04 -17.85 7.45
N LEU A 16 14.65 -16.57 7.44
CA LEU A 16 13.30 -16.16 7.84
C LEU A 16 12.23 -16.64 6.86
N GLU A 17 12.57 -16.81 5.60
CA GLU A 17 11.70 -17.31 4.53
C GLU A 17 11.24 -18.75 4.75
N SER A 18 11.93 -19.51 5.59
CA SER A 18 11.54 -20.87 5.98
C SER A 18 10.40 -20.92 7.01
N LEU A 19 10.10 -19.79 7.65
CA LEU A 19 9.08 -19.71 8.69
C LEU A 19 7.68 -19.55 8.08
N SER A 20 6.70 -20.25 8.67
CA SER A 20 5.29 -20.00 8.40
C SER A 20 4.85 -18.66 9.02
N ASP A 21 3.69 -18.12 8.58
CA ASP A 21 3.11 -16.92 9.17
C ASP A 21 2.93 -17.04 10.68
N LEU A 22 2.52 -18.23 11.16
CA LEU A 22 2.37 -18.52 12.57
C LEU A 22 3.71 -18.39 13.31
N GLU A 23 4.78 -18.94 12.74
CA GLU A 23 6.13 -18.88 13.31
C GLU A 23 6.69 -17.46 13.28
N LEU A 24 6.43 -16.69 12.22
CA LEU A 24 6.83 -15.28 12.13
C LEU A 24 6.15 -14.42 13.20
N VAL A 25 4.82 -14.56 13.35
CA VAL A 25 4.08 -13.84 14.39
C VAL A 25 4.56 -14.28 15.79
N ALA A 26 4.78 -15.58 16.02
CA ALA A 26 5.32 -16.06 17.28
C ALA A 26 6.73 -15.52 17.58
N LEU A 27 7.56 -15.38 16.55
CA LEU A 27 8.90 -14.79 16.66
C LEU A 27 8.85 -13.33 17.08
N ILE A 28 7.92 -12.53 16.52
CA ILE A 28 7.71 -11.12 16.88
C ILE A 28 7.19 -11.00 18.32
N LEU A 29 6.24 -11.86 18.72
CA LEU A 29 5.65 -11.87 20.07
C LEU A 29 6.61 -12.38 21.15
N GLN A 30 7.67 -13.11 20.77
CA GLN A 30 8.78 -13.65 21.59
C GLN A 30 8.34 -14.68 22.64
N SER A 31 7.31 -14.44 23.42
CA SER A 31 6.92 -15.29 24.54
C SER A 31 5.41 -15.36 24.71
N GLY A 32 4.93 -16.45 25.27
CA GLY A 32 3.56 -16.58 25.79
C GLY A 32 3.38 -15.90 27.15
N ASN A 33 2.43 -16.43 27.92
CA ASN A 33 2.22 -16.11 29.31
C ASN A 33 2.06 -17.40 30.14
N LYS A 34 1.74 -17.28 31.46
CA LYS A 34 1.60 -18.47 32.33
C LYS A 34 0.57 -19.48 31.84
N ASN A 35 -0.46 -19.04 31.13
CA ASN A 35 -1.62 -19.85 30.75
C ASN A 35 -1.68 -20.21 29.27
N ARG A 36 -0.87 -19.53 28.42
CA ARG A 36 -0.93 -19.67 26.95
C ARG A 36 0.46 -19.62 26.34
N SER A 37 0.72 -20.53 25.44
CA SER A 37 1.93 -20.53 24.64
C SER A 37 1.96 -19.35 23.64
N VAL A 38 3.13 -18.98 23.16
CA VAL A 38 3.27 -17.95 22.13
C VAL A 38 2.58 -18.34 20.82
N PHE A 39 2.52 -19.64 20.49
CA PHE A 39 1.87 -20.15 19.29
C PHE A 39 0.34 -20.04 19.35
N GLU A 40 -0.26 -20.29 20.52
CA GLU A 40 -1.70 -20.09 20.71
C GLU A 40 -2.07 -18.60 20.54
N ILE A 41 -1.26 -17.70 21.10
CA ILE A 41 -1.47 -16.26 20.96
C ILE A 41 -1.28 -15.84 19.49
N ALA A 42 -0.25 -16.33 18.81
CA ALA A 42 0.00 -16.06 17.40
C ALA A 42 -1.12 -16.59 16.49
N SER A 43 -1.67 -17.76 16.81
CA SER A 43 -2.82 -18.33 16.09
C SER A 43 -4.06 -17.44 16.21
N ASP A 44 -4.34 -16.90 17.41
CA ASP A 44 -5.47 -16.00 17.59
C ASP A 44 -5.26 -14.66 16.86
N VAL A 45 -4.01 -14.16 16.81
CA VAL A 45 -3.68 -12.96 16.00
C VAL A 45 -4.02 -13.23 14.53
N LEU A 46 -3.55 -14.35 13.96
CA LEU A 46 -3.81 -14.69 12.57
C LEU A 46 -5.29 -14.93 12.28
N LYS A 47 -6.02 -15.52 13.22
CA LYS A 47 -7.47 -15.70 13.10
C LYS A 47 -8.20 -14.36 13.07
N GLU A 48 -7.87 -13.45 13.99
CA GLU A 48 -8.51 -12.14 14.08
C GLU A 48 -8.14 -11.24 12.89
N SER A 49 -6.92 -11.39 12.35
CA SER A 49 -6.44 -10.66 11.18
C SER A 49 -6.72 -11.35 9.84
N GLU A 50 -7.51 -12.42 9.81
CA GLU A 50 -7.80 -13.21 8.60
C GLU A 50 -6.52 -13.56 7.81
N GLY A 51 -5.60 -14.22 8.48
CA GLY A 51 -4.22 -14.38 8.05
C GLY A 51 -3.43 -13.09 8.29
N LEU A 52 -2.66 -12.63 7.33
CA LEU A 52 -1.93 -11.34 7.42
C LEU A 52 -2.73 -10.17 6.81
N SER A 53 -3.87 -10.46 6.17
CA SER A 53 -4.55 -9.50 5.29
C SER A 53 -5.09 -8.27 6.00
N LYS A 54 -5.61 -8.41 7.21
CA LYS A 54 -6.14 -7.30 8.01
C LYS A 54 -5.14 -6.72 9.01
N LEU A 55 -4.00 -7.38 9.22
CA LEU A 55 -2.99 -6.92 10.18
C LEU A 55 -2.53 -5.48 9.89
N MET A 56 -2.52 -5.11 8.60
CA MET A 56 -2.15 -3.78 8.14
C MET A 56 -3.08 -2.65 8.56
N THR A 57 -4.35 -2.98 8.84
CA THR A 57 -5.41 -2.02 9.19
C THR A 57 -5.89 -2.16 10.63
N MET A 58 -5.34 -3.11 11.38
CA MET A 58 -5.70 -3.31 12.78
C MET A 58 -5.23 -2.16 13.67
N HIS A 59 -6.02 -1.88 14.68
CA HIS A 59 -5.68 -0.91 15.72
C HIS A 59 -5.14 -1.60 16.97
N VAL A 60 -4.32 -0.87 17.75
CA VAL A 60 -3.75 -1.36 19.02
C VAL A 60 -4.85 -1.94 19.92
N ASN A 61 -5.98 -1.23 20.06
CA ASN A 61 -7.10 -1.67 20.90
C ASN A 61 -7.71 -2.99 20.44
N THR A 62 -7.79 -3.24 19.14
CA THR A 62 -8.31 -4.52 18.59
C THR A 62 -7.36 -5.67 18.94
N LEU A 63 -6.06 -5.48 18.74
CA LEU A 63 -5.07 -6.49 19.13
C LEU A 63 -5.07 -6.78 20.64
N MET A 64 -5.29 -5.77 21.47
CA MET A 64 -5.34 -5.91 22.91
C MET A 64 -6.57 -6.69 23.43
N GLN A 65 -7.60 -6.92 22.61
CA GLN A 65 -8.70 -7.82 22.94
C GLN A 65 -8.27 -9.30 22.93
N ILE A 66 -7.17 -9.61 22.24
CA ILE A 66 -6.64 -10.98 22.17
C ILE A 66 -5.98 -11.34 23.50
N GLN A 67 -6.45 -12.42 24.14
CA GLN A 67 -5.91 -12.86 25.41
C GLN A 67 -4.40 -13.20 25.30
N GLY A 68 -3.58 -12.51 26.07
CA GLY A 68 -2.13 -12.66 26.07
C GLY A 68 -1.40 -11.56 25.27
N ILE A 69 -2.14 -10.67 24.62
CA ILE A 69 -1.61 -9.45 24.01
C ILE A 69 -1.92 -8.26 24.92
N ARG A 70 -0.87 -7.57 25.32
CA ARG A 70 -0.93 -6.26 25.98
C ARG A 70 -0.27 -5.22 25.06
N GLU A 71 -0.25 -3.99 25.52
CA GLU A 71 0.24 -2.82 24.79
C GLU A 71 1.58 -3.06 24.07
N VAL A 72 2.58 -3.59 24.77
CA VAL A 72 3.92 -3.85 24.20
C VAL A 72 3.86 -4.79 23.00
N LYS A 73 3.17 -5.92 23.12
CA LYS A 73 3.05 -6.91 22.03
C LYS A 73 2.24 -6.38 20.85
N ALA A 74 1.15 -5.66 21.13
CA ALA A 74 0.36 -5.00 20.09
C ALA A 74 1.21 -3.99 19.30
N LEU A 75 1.98 -3.16 20.01
CA LEU A 75 2.88 -2.18 19.39
C LEU A 75 4.02 -2.85 18.62
N GLN A 76 4.59 -3.96 19.09
CA GLN A 76 5.62 -4.71 18.36
C GLN A 76 5.10 -5.22 17.01
N LEU A 77 3.90 -5.81 16.98
CA LEU A 77 3.26 -6.25 15.73
C LEU A 77 3.01 -5.09 14.77
N LEU A 78 2.37 -4.02 15.25
CA LEU A 78 2.06 -2.87 14.41
C LEU A 78 3.31 -2.10 13.96
N ALA A 79 4.35 -2.04 14.79
CA ALA A 79 5.62 -1.44 14.40
C ALA A 79 6.32 -2.23 13.29
N SER A 80 6.24 -3.57 13.29
CA SER A 80 6.79 -4.39 12.20
C SER A 80 6.07 -4.12 10.87
N VAL A 81 4.73 -3.97 10.91
CA VAL A 81 3.92 -3.59 9.75
C VAL A 81 4.28 -2.20 9.26
N GLU A 82 4.35 -1.21 10.17
CA GLU A 82 4.70 0.17 9.82
C GLU A 82 6.11 0.27 9.22
N LEU A 83 7.07 -0.50 9.77
CA LEU A 83 8.43 -0.55 9.22
C LEU A 83 8.43 -1.10 7.78
N SER A 84 7.67 -2.16 7.53
CA SER A 84 7.51 -2.72 6.18
C SER A 84 6.93 -1.70 5.20
N LYS A 85 5.92 -0.91 5.64
CA LYS A 85 5.37 0.22 4.87
C LYS A 85 6.46 1.21 4.47
N ARG A 86 7.25 1.64 5.43
CA ARG A 86 8.33 2.61 5.19
C ARG A 86 9.41 2.07 4.26
N VAL A 87 9.75 0.79 4.37
CA VAL A 87 10.71 0.15 3.46
C VAL A 87 10.20 0.15 2.02
N ILE A 88 8.95 -0.24 1.79
CA ILE A 88 8.35 -0.25 0.46
C ILE A 88 8.30 1.18 -0.11
N LYS A 89 7.81 2.14 0.69
CA LYS A 89 7.75 3.56 0.31
C LYS A 89 9.13 4.13 -0.04
N SER A 90 10.14 3.79 0.75
CA SER A 90 11.51 4.25 0.52
C SER A 90 12.05 3.83 -0.85
N LYS A 91 11.74 2.63 -1.32
CA LYS A 91 12.15 2.16 -2.66
C LYS A 91 11.61 3.08 -3.75
N VAL A 92 10.34 3.48 -3.66
CA VAL A 92 9.68 4.36 -4.65
C VAL A 92 10.35 5.74 -4.72
N TYR A 93 10.82 6.28 -3.58
CA TYR A 93 11.49 7.58 -3.55
C TYR A 93 12.94 7.56 -4.03
N HIS A 94 13.59 6.39 -4.06
CA HIS A 94 15.01 6.30 -4.43
C HIS A 94 15.24 5.77 -5.85
N ALA A 95 14.26 5.12 -6.47
CA ALA A 95 14.34 4.59 -7.81
C ALA A 95 13.47 5.39 -8.80
N PRO A 96 13.80 5.42 -10.11
CA PRO A 96 12.90 6.00 -11.11
C PRO A 96 11.67 5.11 -11.30
N ILE A 97 10.52 5.73 -11.56
CA ILE A 97 9.26 5.08 -11.90
C ILE A 97 9.19 4.99 -13.43
N LEU A 98 9.51 3.84 -13.99
CA LEU A 98 9.56 3.62 -15.43
C LEU A 98 8.40 2.75 -15.94
N LYS A 99 7.83 1.95 -15.05
CA LYS A 99 6.72 1.03 -15.32
C LYS A 99 5.81 0.93 -14.10
N PRO A 100 4.56 0.46 -14.27
CA PRO A 100 3.60 0.38 -13.16
C PRO A 100 4.13 -0.38 -11.94
N GLU A 101 4.87 -1.48 -12.14
CA GLU A 101 5.37 -2.31 -11.05
C GLU A 101 6.28 -1.57 -10.07
N ASP A 102 6.93 -0.50 -10.52
CA ASP A 102 7.84 0.29 -9.69
C ASP A 102 7.10 1.02 -8.55
N VAL A 103 5.78 1.21 -8.68
CA VAL A 103 4.95 1.98 -7.74
C VAL A 103 3.75 1.20 -7.20
N ILE A 104 3.31 0.15 -7.89
CA ILE A 104 2.08 -0.60 -7.57
C ILE A 104 2.12 -1.23 -6.19
N GLU A 105 3.23 -1.86 -5.80
CA GLU A 105 3.34 -2.47 -4.46
C GLU A 105 3.08 -1.44 -3.36
N TRP A 106 3.66 -0.25 -3.49
CA TRP A 106 3.42 0.83 -2.54
C TRP A 106 1.98 1.33 -2.59
N LEU A 107 1.42 1.57 -3.79
CA LEU A 107 0.04 2.04 -3.94
C LEU A 107 -0.97 1.04 -3.37
N LYS A 108 -0.82 -0.25 -3.66
CA LYS A 108 -1.67 -1.31 -3.09
C LYS A 108 -1.57 -1.34 -1.57
N PHE A 109 -0.36 -1.23 -1.06
CA PHE A 109 -0.10 -1.30 0.36
C PHE A 109 -0.66 -0.09 1.12
N GLU A 110 -0.53 1.11 0.57
CA GLU A 110 -0.99 2.35 1.20
C GLU A 110 -2.49 2.57 1.01
N TYR A 111 -3.02 2.28 -0.18
CA TYR A 111 -4.38 2.66 -0.57
C TYR A 111 -5.31 1.50 -0.90
N GLY A 112 -4.79 0.34 -1.32
CA GLY A 112 -5.60 -0.77 -1.85
C GLY A 112 -6.58 -1.42 -0.85
N THR A 113 -6.40 -1.17 0.46
CA THR A 113 -7.29 -1.67 1.53
C THR A 113 -8.14 -0.58 2.16
N MET A 114 -8.07 0.66 1.68
CA MET A 114 -8.87 1.75 2.21
C MET A 114 -10.34 1.58 1.85
N SER A 115 -11.23 1.87 2.82
CA SER A 115 -12.69 1.81 2.64
C SER A 115 -13.28 3.00 1.86
N GLN A 116 -12.50 4.04 1.67
CA GLN A 116 -12.86 5.22 0.88
C GLN A 116 -11.96 5.31 -0.35
N GLU A 117 -12.52 5.77 -1.46
CA GLU A 117 -11.74 6.11 -2.64
C GLU A 117 -10.79 7.27 -2.35
N CYS A 118 -9.55 7.12 -2.76
CA CYS A 118 -8.54 8.16 -2.68
C CYS A 118 -7.99 8.39 -4.09
N PHE A 119 -8.00 9.63 -4.54
CA PHE A 119 -7.33 10.02 -5.78
C PHE A 119 -5.98 10.66 -5.45
N ILE A 120 -4.93 10.09 -6.02
CA ILE A 120 -3.54 10.42 -5.70
C ILE A 120 -2.84 10.91 -6.96
N ALA A 121 -2.03 11.95 -6.83
CA ALA A 121 -1.09 12.37 -7.87
C ALA A 121 0.35 12.20 -7.36
N LEU A 122 1.20 11.61 -8.20
CA LEU A 122 2.62 11.44 -8.02
C LEU A 122 3.33 12.39 -8.98
N TYR A 123 4.23 13.21 -8.47
CA TYR A 123 4.96 14.24 -9.23
C TYR A 123 6.38 13.78 -9.44
N LEU A 124 6.82 13.72 -10.70
CA LEU A 124 8.10 13.13 -11.09
C LEU A 124 9.02 14.18 -11.72
N ASP A 125 10.31 14.05 -11.47
CA ASP A 125 11.35 14.85 -12.10
C ASP A 125 11.66 14.38 -13.54
N THR A 126 12.62 15.03 -14.20
CA THR A 126 13.08 14.70 -15.55
C THR A 126 13.77 13.32 -15.65
N LYS A 127 14.10 12.69 -14.51
CA LYS A 127 14.65 11.34 -14.41
C LYS A 127 13.60 10.32 -13.97
N SER A 128 12.32 10.68 -14.02
CA SER A 128 11.20 9.88 -13.55
C SER A 128 11.27 9.50 -12.06
N LYS A 129 12.01 10.24 -11.24
CA LYS A 129 12.05 10.04 -9.80
C LYS A 129 10.93 10.78 -9.12
N LEU A 130 10.36 10.17 -8.08
CA LEU A 130 9.30 10.77 -7.29
C LEU A 130 9.82 11.97 -6.49
N ILE A 131 9.32 13.17 -6.83
CA ILE A 131 9.54 14.40 -6.06
C ILE A 131 8.65 14.35 -4.82
N SER A 132 7.34 14.14 -5.03
CA SER A 132 6.34 14.03 -3.97
C SER A 132 5.08 13.34 -4.47
N HIS A 133 4.17 13.05 -3.55
CA HIS A 133 2.81 12.64 -3.88
C HIS A 133 1.80 13.40 -3.03
N ARG A 134 0.56 13.52 -3.54
CA ARG A 134 -0.56 14.15 -2.84
C ARG A 134 -1.81 13.32 -2.99
N VAL A 135 -2.54 13.16 -1.90
CA VAL A 135 -3.94 12.71 -1.94
C VAL A 135 -4.78 13.96 -2.19
N LEU A 136 -5.32 14.06 -3.38
CA LEU A 136 -6.09 15.23 -3.82
C LEU A 136 -7.56 15.15 -3.45
N PHE A 137 -8.06 13.92 -3.30
CA PHE A 137 -9.45 13.67 -2.96
C PHE A 137 -9.60 12.39 -2.13
N LYS A 138 -10.55 12.40 -1.19
CA LYS A 138 -11.03 11.23 -0.44
C LYS A 138 -12.55 11.24 -0.40
N GLY A 139 -13.18 10.14 -0.80
CA GLY A 139 -14.64 9.99 -0.82
C GLY A 139 -15.10 9.19 -2.04
N THR A 140 -16.36 9.34 -2.46
CA THR A 140 -16.87 8.74 -3.69
C THR A 140 -16.42 9.58 -4.89
N LEU A 141 -15.72 8.96 -5.85
CA LEU A 141 -15.28 9.62 -7.08
C LEU A 141 -16.50 9.93 -7.96
N ASN A 142 -16.81 11.22 -8.09
CA ASN A 142 -17.70 11.76 -9.12
C ASN A 142 -16.86 12.64 -10.06
N GLU A 143 -17.23 12.71 -11.34
CA GLU A 143 -16.55 13.55 -12.35
C GLU A 143 -16.31 15.02 -11.91
N SER A 144 -17.17 15.54 -11.04
CA SER A 144 -17.11 16.91 -10.54
C SER A 144 -16.08 17.13 -9.44
N VAL A 145 -15.40 16.10 -8.95
CA VAL A 145 -14.59 16.19 -7.74
C VAL A 145 -13.09 16.23 -8.04
N VAL A 146 -12.64 15.54 -9.10
CA VAL A 146 -11.23 15.56 -9.49
C VAL A 146 -11.01 16.57 -10.63
N HIS A 147 -10.58 17.76 -10.25
CA HIS A 147 -10.28 18.80 -11.24
C HIS A 147 -8.81 18.74 -11.69
N PRO A 148 -8.53 18.70 -13.01
CA PRO A 148 -7.17 18.78 -13.53
C PRO A 148 -6.39 19.97 -12.96
N ARG A 149 -7.05 21.08 -12.70
CA ARG A 149 -6.48 22.27 -12.06
C ARG A 149 -5.72 21.95 -10.78
N GLU A 150 -6.23 21.10 -9.91
CA GLU A 150 -5.58 20.76 -8.63
C GLU A 150 -4.34 19.89 -8.85
N VAL A 151 -4.40 18.96 -9.82
CA VAL A 151 -3.26 18.12 -10.21
C VAL A 151 -2.13 18.98 -10.77
N PHE A 152 -2.43 19.79 -11.78
CA PHE A 152 -1.39 20.53 -12.52
C PHE A 152 -0.90 21.78 -11.79
N LYS A 153 -1.72 22.41 -10.94
CA LYS A 153 -1.26 23.45 -10.02
C LYS A 153 -0.11 22.94 -9.15
N GLU A 154 -0.27 21.78 -8.54
CA GLU A 154 0.75 21.20 -7.69
C GLU A 154 1.98 20.77 -8.53
N ALA A 155 1.78 20.25 -9.75
CA ALA A 155 2.87 19.92 -10.66
C ALA A 155 3.77 21.13 -10.93
N PHE A 156 3.20 22.30 -11.19
CA PHE A 156 3.96 23.55 -11.40
C PHE A 156 4.67 24.01 -10.13
N LEU A 157 4.00 23.97 -8.98
CA LEU A 157 4.62 24.38 -7.71
C LEU A 157 5.84 23.54 -7.37
N GLN A 158 5.90 22.29 -7.81
CA GLN A 158 6.99 21.36 -7.58
C GLN A 158 7.99 21.26 -8.73
N ASN A 159 7.80 22.02 -9.81
CA ASN A 159 8.57 21.91 -11.05
C ASN A 159 8.62 20.45 -11.57
N ALA A 160 7.49 19.73 -11.48
CA ALA A 160 7.39 18.37 -11.96
C ALA A 160 7.41 18.33 -13.49
N ASN A 161 8.21 17.41 -14.05
CA ASN A 161 8.26 17.15 -15.48
C ASN A 161 7.07 16.30 -15.93
N SER A 162 6.64 15.39 -15.07
CA SER A 162 5.55 14.46 -15.36
C SER A 162 4.75 14.11 -14.12
N VAL A 163 3.54 13.62 -14.34
CA VAL A 163 2.60 13.21 -13.31
C VAL A 163 2.09 11.80 -13.60
N LEU A 164 2.04 10.98 -12.58
CA LEU A 164 1.29 9.72 -12.56
C LEU A 164 0.10 9.91 -11.63
N ILE A 165 -1.09 9.56 -12.08
CA ILE A 165 -2.29 9.60 -11.24
C ILE A 165 -2.71 8.19 -10.86
N ALA A 166 -3.28 8.03 -9.67
CA ALA A 166 -3.79 6.76 -9.21
C ALA A 166 -5.03 6.94 -8.34
N HIS A 167 -5.88 5.93 -8.27
CA HIS A 167 -6.92 5.85 -7.27
C HIS A 167 -7.18 4.40 -6.86
N ASN A 168 -7.80 4.20 -5.71
CA ASN A 168 -8.19 2.87 -5.27
C ASN A 168 -9.68 2.63 -5.44
N HIS A 169 -10.05 1.38 -5.74
CA HIS A 169 -11.44 0.91 -5.71
C HIS A 169 -11.69 0.09 -4.44
N PRO A 170 -12.46 0.61 -3.47
CA PRO A 170 -12.80 -0.12 -2.24
C PRO A 170 -13.62 -1.40 -2.48
N SER A 171 -14.32 -1.48 -3.62
CA SER A 171 -15.06 -2.68 -4.03
C SER A 171 -14.19 -3.93 -4.23
N GLY A 172 -12.89 -3.71 -4.50
CA GLY A 172 -11.94 -4.78 -4.86
C GLY A 172 -11.93 -5.13 -6.35
N ASP A 173 -12.80 -4.55 -7.16
CA ASP A 173 -12.80 -4.67 -8.62
C ASP A 173 -12.06 -3.48 -9.23
N CYS A 174 -10.95 -3.75 -9.89
CA CYS A 174 -10.10 -2.74 -10.55
C CYS A 174 -10.55 -2.37 -11.97
N THR A 175 -11.68 -2.91 -12.44
CA THR A 175 -12.22 -2.56 -13.75
C THR A 175 -12.56 -1.07 -13.81
N PRO A 176 -12.04 -0.31 -14.79
CA PRO A 176 -12.32 1.11 -14.90
C PRO A 176 -13.81 1.39 -15.14
N SER A 177 -14.36 2.34 -14.42
CA SER A 177 -15.69 2.88 -14.66
C SER A 177 -15.66 3.88 -15.85
N LYS A 178 -16.85 4.24 -16.34
CA LYS A 178 -16.97 5.30 -17.34
C LYS A 178 -16.38 6.63 -16.85
N ALA A 179 -16.57 6.96 -15.57
CA ALA A 179 -16.01 8.15 -14.94
C ALA A 179 -14.48 8.15 -14.94
N ASP A 180 -13.85 6.99 -14.73
CA ASP A 180 -12.39 6.86 -14.76
C ASP A 180 -11.81 7.16 -16.15
N PHE A 181 -12.47 6.66 -17.21
CA PHE A 181 -12.11 7.01 -18.58
C PHE A 181 -12.25 8.51 -18.84
N GLU A 182 -13.36 9.13 -18.42
CA GLU A 182 -13.61 10.57 -18.61
C GLU A 182 -12.58 11.44 -17.88
N VAL A 183 -12.24 11.09 -16.63
CA VAL A 183 -11.18 11.74 -15.87
C VAL A 183 -9.83 11.57 -16.57
N THR A 184 -9.51 10.36 -17.05
CA THR A 184 -8.25 10.07 -17.74
C THR A 184 -8.12 10.95 -18.99
N TYR A 185 -9.14 10.99 -19.84
CA TYR A 185 -9.13 11.83 -21.06
C TYR A 185 -9.00 13.31 -20.76
N LYS A 186 -9.72 13.81 -19.74
CA LYS A 186 -9.58 15.22 -19.30
C LYS A 186 -8.14 15.51 -18.83
N MET A 187 -7.53 14.60 -18.06
CA MET A 187 -6.14 14.75 -17.59
C MET A 187 -5.14 14.76 -18.74
N VAL A 188 -5.26 13.86 -19.71
CA VAL A 188 -4.40 13.82 -20.91
C VAL A 188 -4.49 15.14 -21.68
N HIS A 189 -5.69 15.64 -21.95
CA HIS A 189 -5.89 16.87 -22.69
C HIS A 189 -5.25 18.09 -22.00
N VAL A 190 -5.44 18.19 -20.69
CA VAL A 190 -4.86 19.29 -19.92
C VAL A 190 -3.35 19.14 -19.80
N ALA A 191 -2.83 17.92 -19.60
CA ALA A 191 -1.40 17.61 -19.54
C ALA A 191 -0.68 18.11 -20.80
N LEU A 192 -1.20 17.75 -21.99
CA LEU A 192 -0.67 18.19 -23.27
C LEU A 192 -0.67 19.73 -23.40
N THR A 193 -1.76 20.38 -22.98
CA THR A 193 -1.87 21.85 -23.05
C THR A 193 -0.88 22.53 -22.11
N MET A 194 -0.62 21.93 -20.96
CA MET A 194 0.24 22.47 -19.91
C MET A 194 1.73 22.11 -20.08
N GLY A 195 2.07 21.25 -21.06
CA GLY A 195 3.44 20.79 -21.27
C GLY A 195 3.97 19.88 -20.15
N VAL A 196 3.07 19.18 -19.43
CA VAL A 196 3.40 18.20 -18.40
C VAL A 196 3.00 16.82 -18.93
N CYS A 197 3.87 15.81 -18.82
CA CYS A 197 3.56 14.46 -19.28
C CYS A 197 2.67 13.75 -18.26
N LEU A 198 1.52 13.19 -18.67
CA LEU A 198 0.77 12.22 -17.88
C LEU A 198 1.36 10.82 -18.17
N VAL A 199 2.08 10.27 -17.19
CA VAL A 199 2.82 8.99 -17.37
C VAL A 199 1.88 7.80 -17.39
N ASP A 200 0.93 7.76 -16.46
CA ASP A 200 -0.08 6.70 -16.36
C ASP A 200 -1.26 7.15 -15.48
N HIS A 201 -2.35 6.41 -15.59
CA HIS A 201 -3.44 6.38 -14.63
C HIS A 201 -3.60 4.95 -14.14
N ILE A 202 -3.46 4.74 -12.82
CA ILE A 202 -3.46 3.42 -12.21
C ILE A 202 -4.62 3.29 -11.23
N ILE A 203 -5.44 2.26 -11.40
CA ILE A 203 -6.45 1.86 -10.41
C ILE A 203 -5.86 0.74 -9.57
N VAL A 204 -5.90 0.87 -8.24
CA VAL A 204 -5.40 -0.16 -7.33
C VAL A 204 -6.49 -0.72 -6.46
N CYS A 205 -6.44 -2.04 -6.25
CA CYS A 205 -7.27 -2.79 -5.33
C CYS A 205 -6.37 -3.60 -4.39
N LYS A 206 -6.95 -4.35 -3.48
CA LYS A 206 -6.20 -5.15 -2.52
C LYS A 206 -5.15 -6.05 -3.17
N ASN A 207 -5.53 -6.79 -4.23
CA ASN A 207 -4.68 -7.81 -4.85
C ASN A 207 -4.38 -7.54 -6.34
N GLN A 208 -5.07 -6.59 -6.94
CA GLN A 208 -5.03 -6.33 -8.38
C GLN A 208 -4.74 -4.86 -8.65
N TYR A 209 -4.48 -4.54 -9.90
CA TYR A 209 -4.40 -3.18 -10.41
C TYR A 209 -4.82 -3.15 -11.88
N TYR A 210 -5.11 -1.96 -12.36
CA TYR A 210 -5.32 -1.65 -13.76
C TYR A 210 -4.49 -0.43 -14.13
N SER A 211 -3.71 -0.51 -15.21
CA SER A 211 -2.96 0.61 -15.78
C SER A 211 -3.56 0.98 -17.13
N PHE A 212 -3.92 2.23 -17.30
CA PHE A 212 -4.44 2.73 -18.57
C PHE A 212 -3.37 2.71 -19.66
N LYS A 213 -2.10 2.89 -19.31
CA LYS A 213 -0.98 2.81 -20.25
C LYS A 213 -0.77 1.38 -20.75
N GLU A 214 -0.74 0.38 -19.86
CA GLU A 214 -0.62 -1.03 -20.28
C GLU A 214 -1.75 -1.48 -21.20
N HIS A 215 -2.95 -0.91 -21.02
CA HIS A 215 -4.11 -1.16 -21.87
C HIS A 215 -4.19 -0.25 -23.09
N LYS A 216 -3.12 0.52 -23.39
CA LYS A 216 -2.99 1.39 -24.58
C LYS A 216 -4.02 2.52 -24.68
N TYR A 217 -4.48 3.03 -23.55
CA TYR A 217 -5.30 4.25 -23.48
C TYR A 217 -4.45 5.52 -23.25
N LEU A 218 -3.16 5.34 -22.97
CA LEU A 218 -2.14 6.40 -22.85
C LEU A 218 -0.91 5.99 -23.65
N ASP A 219 -0.22 6.98 -24.27
CA ASP A 219 1.01 6.81 -25.04
C ASP A 219 2.27 6.73 -24.14
#